data_ac74ddd2549b09571a42c5a87725a62c
#
_entry.id   ac74ddd2549b09571a42c5a87725a62c
#
_cell.length_a   1.000
_cell.length_b   1.000
_cell.length_c   1.000
_cell.angle_alpha   90.00
_cell.angle_beta   90.00
_cell.angle_gamma   90.00
#
_symmetry.space_group_name_H-M   'P 1'
#
loop_
_entity.id
_entity.type
_entity.pdbx_description
1 polymer ?
#
loop_
_entity_poly.entity_id
_entity_poly.type
_entity_poly.pdbx_seq_one_letter_code
_entity_poly.pdbx_strand_id
1 'polypeptide(L)'
;LGVVLEDTYQSVPQDEEKYMDIGDMRRDFESEGLDREHLNDDPVIQFQAWFEDARNAGILEPNAMSLATTGTDQMPDLRTVLLKYFDSHGFVFYTNYGSRKARELDENPRAALLFPWIGLNRQVRIQGRVEKVSKAESLKYFASRPRGSQLGAWVSEQSKAITSRGLLEQKVAEMKRKFSSGEIPLPSFWGGYRVVPERIEFWQGRPSRLHDRFEYVREADGWTIQRLQP
;
A
#
# COMPACT_ATOMS: atom_id res chain seq x y z
N LEU A 1 27.49 27.52 69.84
CA LEU A 1 26.34 27.93 69.05
C LEU A 1 26.64 27.58 67.59
N GLY A 2 26.22 26.35 67.19
CA GLY A 2 26.33 25.87 65.84
C GLY A 2 24.96 26.06 65.13
N VAL A 3 24.98 26.73 64.01
CA VAL A 3 23.84 26.86 63.09
C VAL A 3 23.96 25.73 62.10
N VAL A 4 23.05 24.75 62.16
CA VAL A 4 22.84 23.74 61.15
C VAL A 4 21.97 24.34 60.05
N LEU A 5 22.52 24.55 58.87
CA LEU A 5 21.74 24.90 57.67
C LEU A 5 21.18 23.60 57.12
N GLU A 6 19.86 23.41 57.27
CA GLU A 6 19.15 22.34 56.56
C GLU A 6 19.05 22.71 55.08
N ASP A 7 19.80 22.02 54.24
CA ASP A 7 19.65 22.03 52.78
C ASP A 7 18.32 21.37 52.40
N THR A 8 17.27 22.20 52.23
CA THR A 8 16.03 21.74 51.60
C THR A 8 16.25 21.57 50.11
N TYR A 9 16.71 20.39 49.71
CA TYR A 9 16.67 19.97 48.33
C TYR A 9 15.20 19.79 47.93
N GLN A 10 14.59 20.81 47.31
CA GLN A 10 13.32 20.65 46.65
C GLN A 10 13.57 19.74 45.45
N SER A 11 13.04 18.52 45.49
CA SER A 11 12.96 17.61 44.34
C SER A 11 12.17 18.32 43.25
N VAL A 12 12.86 18.63 42.15
CA VAL A 12 12.23 19.03 40.87
C VAL A 12 11.26 17.91 40.50
N PRO A 13 9.97 18.20 40.19
CA PRO A 13 9.08 17.17 39.70
C PRO A 13 9.71 16.56 38.43
N GLN A 14 9.94 15.24 38.43
CA GLN A 14 10.27 14.53 37.21
C GLN A 14 9.07 14.73 36.29
N ASP A 15 9.27 15.46 35.18
CA ASP A 15 8.31 15.49 34.09
C ASP A 15 8.06 14.04 33.70
N GLU A 16 6.85 13.55 33.91
CA GLU A 16 6.41 12.25 33.42
C GLU A 16 6.73 12.20 31.92
N GLU A 17 7.51 11.18 31.53
CA GLU A 17 7.90 10.97 30.14
C GLU A 17 6.63 10.96 29.26
N LYS A 18 6.43 12.00 28.47
CA LYS A 18 5.24 12.19 27.62
C LYS A 18 5.23 11.29 26.38
N TYR A 19 6.23 10.41 26.22
CA TYR A 19 6.37 9.55 25.03
C TYR A 19 6.87 8.16 25.44
N MET A 20 6.46 7.19 24.66
CA MET A 20 6.92 5.82 24.79
C MET A 20 8.24 5.67 24.05
N ASP A 21 9.31 5.26 24.76
CA ASP A 21 10.56 4.84 24.11
C ASP A 21 10.37 3.43 23.53
N ILE A 22 10.60 3.28 22.24
CA ILE A 22 10.53 2.01 21.49
C ILE A 22 11.91 1.62 20.92
N GLY A 23 13.00 2.26 21.38
CA GLY A 23 14.36 2.05 20.85
C GLY A 23 14.86 0.62 20.99
N ASP A 24 14.36 -0.13 21.96
CA ASP A 24 14.72 -1.53 22.20
C ASP A 24 13.91 -2.55 21.38
N MET A 25 12.91 -2.12 20.63
CA MET A 25 12.15 -2.98 19.72
C MET A 25 12.99 -3.35 18.49
N ARG A 26 13.93 -4.27 18.69
CA ARG A 26 14.85 -4.77 17.66
C ARG A 26 14.64 -6.25 17.44
N ARG A 27 14.75 -6.68 16.18
CA ARG A 27 14.71 -8.09 15.80
C ARG A 27 15.81 -8.35 14.77
N ASP A 28 16.58 -9.41 14.97
CA ASP A 28 17.45 -9.96 13.95
C ASP A 28 16.66 -10.80 12.95
N PHE A 29 17.08 -10.76 11.70
CA PHE A 29 16.45 -11.46 10.61
C PHE A 29 17.22 -12.74 10.30
N GLU A 30 16.58 -13.89 10.50
CA GLU A 30 17.09 -15.17 10.05
C GLU A 30 16.51 -15.45 8.65
N SER A 31 17.36 -15.52 7.65
CA SER A 31 16.98 -15.91 6.29
C SER A 31 18.19 -16.45 5.52
N GLU A 32 17.92 -17.32 4.55
CA GLU A 32 18.97 -17.86 3.65
C GLU A 32 19.57 -16.79 2.74
N GLY A 33 18.94 -15.63 2.66
CA GLY A 33 19.37 -14.52 1.83
C GLY A 33 18.77 -14.53 0.44
N LEU A 34 19.23 -13.57 -0.37
CA LEU A 34 18.81 -13.43 -1.76
C LEU A 34 20.04 -13.18 -2.61
N ASP A 35 20.28 -14.04 -3.59
CA ASP A 35 21.36 -13.93 -4.54
C ASP A 35 20.83 -13.82 -5.98
N ARG A 36 21.66 -13.23 -6.86
CA ARG A 36 21.31 -13.01 -8.27
C ARG A 36 20.89 -14.30 -8.98
N GLU A 37 21.53 -15.41 -8.64
CA GLU A 37 21.27 -16.73 -9.25
C GLU A 37 19.87 -17.28 -8.94
N HIS A 38 19.24 -16.81 -7.85
CA HIS A 38 17.89 -17.20 -7.44
C HIS A 38 16.80 -16.24 -7.95
N LEU A 39 17.19 -15.19 -8.68
CA LEU A 39 16.25 -14.22 -9.22
C LEU A 39 15.86 -14.57 -10.66
N ASN A 40 14.58 -14.46 -10.97
CA ASN A 40 14.10 -14.51 -12.34
C ASN A 40 14.49 -13.23 -13.10
N ASP A 41 14.80 -13.33 -14.38
CA ASP A 41 15.11 -12.16 -15.21
C ASP A 41 13.88 -11.26 -15.45
N ASP A 42 12.66 -11.85 -15.41
CA ASP A 42 11.42 -11.10 -15.43
C ASP A 42 10.97 -10.79 -13.99
N PRO A 43 10.90 -9.50 -13.58
CA PRO A 43 10.50 -9.12 -12.23
C PRO A 43 9.03 -9.42 -11.93
N VAL A 44 8.16 -9.59 -12.92
CA VAL A 44 6.76 -9.97 -12.71
C VAL A 44 6.67 -11.45 -12.32
N ILE A 45 7.47 -12.31 -12.94
CA ILE A 45 7.60 -13.73 -12.53
C ILE A 45 8.24 -13.83 -11.15
N GLN A 46 9.27 -13.00 -10.86
CA GLN A 46 9.87 -12.93 -9.53
C GLN A 46 8.85 -12.48 -8.47
N PHE A 47 8.03 -11.48 -8.78
CA PHE A 47 6.96 -11.02 -7.91
C PHE A 47 5.93 -12.12 -7.67
N GLN A 48 5.52 -12.84 -8.72
CA GLN A 48 4.57 -13.95 -8.59
C GLN A 48 5.09 -15.03 -7.64
N ALA A 49 6.34 -15.46 -7.77
CA ALA A 49 6.94 -16.44 -6.87
C ALA A 49 6.90 -15.98 -5.41
N TRP A 50 7.31 -14.75 -5.13
CA TRP A 50 7.30 -14.20 -3.77
C TRP A 50 5.88 -13.98 -3.23
N PHE A 51 4.93 -13.64 -4.10
CA PHE A 51 3.52 -13.51 -3.72
C PHE A 51 2.92 -14.89 -3.34
N GLU A 52 3.27 -15.94 -4.06
CA GLU A 52 2.87 -17.31 -3.73
C GLU A 52 3.49 -17.77 -2.42
N ASP A 53 4.76 -17.47 -2.16
CA ASP A 53 5.41 -17.72 -0.86
C ASP A 53 4.65 -17.01 0.27
N ALA A 54 4.27 -15.74 0.09
CA ALA A 54 3.52 -14.96 1.07
C ALA A 54 2.14 -15.58 1.35
N ARG A 55 1.45 -16.09 0.33
CA ARG A 55 0.19 -16.82 0.49
C ARG A 55 0.37 -18.13 1.25
N ASN A 56 1.39 -18.91 0.86
CA ASN A 56 1.68 -20.22 1.47
C ASN A 56 2.14 -20.09 2.92
N ALA A 57 2.83 -19.01 3.27
CA ALA A 57 3.20 -18.67 4.64
C ALA A 57 2.02 -18.15 5.50
N GLY A 58 0.82 -18.04 4.93
CA GLY A 58 -0.37 -17.60 5.66
C GLY A 58 -0.38 -16.12 6.02
N ILE A 59 0.34 -15.27 5.27
CA ILE A 59 0.28 -13.82 5.47
C ILE A 59 -1.15 -13.33 5.22
N LEU A 60 -1.70 -12.64 6.21
CA LEU A 60 -3.03 -12.04 6.10
C LEU A 60 -3.03 -10.97 5.01
N GLU A 61 -3.94 -11.10 4.04
CA GLU A 61 -4.05 -10.18 2.90
C GLU A 61 -2.71 -9.88 2.20
N PRO A 62 -2.02 -10.90 1.62
CA PRO A 62 -0.71 -10.71 0.98
C PRO A 62 -0.77 -9.73 -0.20
N ASN A 63 -1.97 -9.46 -0.71
CA ASN A 63 -2.28 -8.48 -1.76
C ASN A 63 -2.54 -7.05 -1.22
N ALA A 64 -2.50 -6.85 0.10
CA ALA A 64 -2.52 -5.50 0.66
C ALA A 64 -1.20 -4.80 0.37
N MET A 65 -1.28 -3.56 -0.14
CA MET A 65 -0.10 -2.77 -0.47
C MET A 65 -0.30 -1.32 -0.05
N SER A 66 0.77 -0.69 0.39
CA SER A 66 0.82 0.76 0.56
C SER A 66 0.96 1.42 -0.81
N LEU A 67 0.09 2.38 -1.10
CA LEU A 67 0.11 3.19 -2.31
C LEU A 67 0.47 4.63 -1.95
N ALA A 68 1.62 5.10 -2.42
CA ALA A 68 2.03 6.49 -2.34
C ALA A 68 1.68 7.22 -3.63
N THR A 69 1.10 8.42 -3.49
CA THR A 69 0.78 9.35 -4.58
C THR A 69 1.13 10.77 -4.15
N THR A 70 1.32 11.66 -5.10
CA THR A 70 1.68 13.06 -4.86
C THR A 70 0.99 13.91 -5.91
N GLY A 71 0.25 14.91 -5.49
CA GLY A 71 -0.36 15.91 -6.38
C GLY A 71 0.60 17.04 -6.75
N THR A 72 0.04 18.12 -7.29
CA THR A 72 0.78 19.34 -7.64
C THR A 72 1.34 20.09 -6.44
N ASP A 73 0.77 19.89 -5.26
CA ASP A 73 1.27 20.44 -3.98
C ASP A 73 2.55 19.76 -3.48
N GLN A 74 2.99 18.69 -4.17
CA GLN A 74 4.15 17.86 -3.86
C GLN A 74 4.12 17.21 -2.46
N MET A 75 2.98 17.25 -1.76
CA MET A 75 2.81 16.55 -0.49
C MET A 75 2.54 15.07 -0.74
N PRO A 76 3.44 14.16 -0.32
CA PRO A 76 3.20 12.73 -0.42
C PRO A 76 1.99 12.31 0.43
N ASP A 77 1.10 11.53 -0.14
CA ASP A 77 -0.01 10.90 0.58
C ASP A 77 0.11 9.37 0.48
N LEU A 78 -0.19 8.66 1.55
CA LEU A 78 -0.01 7.22 1.67
C LEU A 78 -1.26 6.55 2.24
N ARG A 79 -1.67 5.41 1.64
CA ARG A 79 -2.80 4.60 2.13
C ARG A 79 -2.64 3.15 1.70
N THR A 80 -3.31 2.24 2.41
CA THR A 80 -3.42 0.85 1.98
C THR A 80 -4.50 0.70 0.93
N VAL A 81 -4.19 -0.05 -0.13
CA VAL A 81 -5.11 -0.52 -1.16
C VAL A 81 -4.84 -2.00 -1.45
N LEU A 82 -5.74 -2.67 -2.15
CA LEU A 82 -5.58 -4.08 -2.50
C LEU A 82 -5.20 -4.24 -3.97
N LEU A 83 -4.11 -4.94 -4.22
CA LEU A 83 -3.78 -5.47 -5.56
C LEU A 83 -4.90 -6.41 -6.00
N LYS A 84 -5.38 -6.27 -7.24
CA LYS A 84 -6.43 -7.12 -7.81
C LYS A 84 -5.99 -7.93 -9.00
N TYR A 85 -5.10 -7.39 -9.80
CA TYR A 85 -4.46 -8.08 -10.93
C TYR A 85 -3.02 -7.60 -11.06
N PHE A 86 -2.17 -8.46 -11.57
CA PHE A 86 -0.85 -8.10 -12.10
C PHE A 86 -0.53 -9.00 -13.28
N ASP A 87 0.18 -8.45 -14.23
CA ASP A 87 0.65 -9.10 -15.45
C ASP A 87 1.91 -8.39 -15.94
N SER A 88 2.42 -8.76 -17.12
CA SER A 88 3.57 -8.12 -17.74
C SER A 88 3.38 -6.61 -18.03
N HIS A 89 2.13 -6.10 -17.98
CA HIS A 89 1.81 -4.70 -18.18
C HIS A 89 1.81 -3.90 -16.88
N GLY A 90 1.68 -4.56 -15.72
CA GLY A 90 1.76 -3.91 -14.41
C GLY A 90 0.74 -4.38 -13.37
N PHE A 91 0.53 -3.53 -12.37
CA PHE A 91 -0.18 -3.84 -11.12
C PHE A 91 -1.47 -3.03 -11.00
N VAL A 92 -2.62 -3.70 -10.85
CA VAL A 92 -3.94 -3.08 -10.94
C VAL A 92 -4.63 -3.03 -9.59
N PHE A 93 -5.14 -1.86 -9.23
CA PHE A 93 -6.03 -1.63 -8.10
C PHE A 93 -7.27 -0.85 -8.55
N TYR A 94 -8.34 -0.88 -7.74
CA TYR A 94 -9.59 -0.19 -8.04
C TYR A 94 -9.97 0.80 -6.96
N THR A 95 -10.53 1.93 -7.35
CA THR A 95 -10.91 3.00 -6.43
C THR A 95 -12.03 3.88 -7.01
N ASN A 96 -12.51 4.82 -6.19
CA ASN A 96 -13.36 5.91 -6.63
C ASN A 96 -12.51 7.01 -7.29
N TYR A 97 -12.82 7.41 -8.50
CA TYR A 97 -12.11 8.45 -9.25
C TYR A 97 -12.25 9.86 -8.63
N GLY A 98 -13.24 10.07 -7.76
CA GLY A 98 -13.35 11.29 -6.95
C GLY A 98 -12.53 11.29 -5.66
N SER A 99 -11.79 10.21 -5.35
CA SER A 99 -10.95 10.14 -4.15
C SER A 99 -9.72 11.03 -4.23
N ARG A 100 -9.09 11.32 -3.07
CA ARG A 100 -7.86 12.12 -3.01
C ARG A 100 -6.76 11.53 -3.89
N LYS A 101 -6.48 10.22 -3.74
CA LYS A 101 -5.48 9.53 -4.56
C LYS A 101 -5.74 9.63 -6.07
N ALA A 102 -7.01 9.58 -6.48
CA ALA A 102 -7.36 9.67 -7.89
C ALA A 102 -7.12 11.07 -8.45
N ARG A 103 -7.43 12.13 -7.69
CA ARG A 103 -7.10 13.52 -8.07
C ARG A 103 -5.59 13.72 -8.18
N GLU A 104 -4.83 13.22 -7.18
CA GLU A 104 -3.37 13.28 -7.19
C GLU A 104 -2.79 12.55 -8.43
N LEU A 105 -3.34 11.39 -8.80
CA LEU A 105 -2.92 10.64 -10.00
C LEU A 105 -3.35 11.31 -11.32
N ASP A 106 -4.46 12.04 -11.33
CA ASP A 106 -4.87 12.82 -12.51
C ASP A 106 -3.94 14.04 -12.71
N GLU A 107 -3.38 14.60 -11.63
CA GLU A 107 -2.42 15.70 -11.63
C GLU A 107 -0.97 15.24 -11.90
N ASN A 108 -0.58 14.13 -11.27
CA ASN A 108 0.75 13.52 -11.39
C ASN A 108 0.60 12.00 -11.51
N PRO A 109 0.64 11.45 -12.73
CA PRO A 109 0.38 10.04 -12.99
C PRO A 109 1.58 9.14 -12.62
N ARG A 110 2.10 9.27 -11.41
CA ARG A 110 3.19 8.47 -10.84
C ARG A 110 2.82 7.95 -9.48
N ALA A 111 3.24 6.72 -9.18
CA ALA A 111 2.99 6.10 -7.88
C ALA A 111 4.14 5.20 -7.44
N ALA A 112 4.18 4.97 -6.13
CA ALA A 112 4.96 3.88 -5.55
C ALA A 112 4.04 2.93 -4.79
N LEU A 113 4.32 1.64 -4.93
CA LEU A 113 3.66 0.54 -4.21
C LEU A 113 4.67 -0.11 -3.27
N LEU A 114 4.23 -0.53 -2.09
CA LEU A 114 5.02 -1.34 -1.17
C LEU A 114 4.19 -2.52 -0.66
N PHE A 115 4.72 -3.73 -0.84
CA PHE A 115 4.20 -4.96 -0.25
C PHE A 115 5.08 -5.35 0.94
N PRO A 116 4.63 -5.12 2.20
CA PRO A 116 5.41 -5.39 3.39
C PRO A 116 5.11 -6.80 3.93
N TRP A 117 5.75 -7.83 3.40
CA TRP A 117 5.60 -9.21 3.89
C TRP A 117 6.51 -9.46 5.10
N ILE A 118 6.20 -8.76 6.20
CA ILE A 118 7.03 -8.72 7.41
C ILE A 118 7.29 -10.12 7.99
N GLY A 119 6.29 -11.02 7.92
CA GLY A 119 6.43 -12.40 8.39
C GLY A 119 7.49 -13.21 7.65
N LEU A 120 7.84 -12.84 6.43
CA LEU A 120 8.91 -13.44 5.62
C LEU A 120 10.22 -12.62 5.65
N ASN A 121 10.27 -11.54 6.40
CA ASN A 121 11.37 -10.57 6.33
C ASN A 121 11.61 -10.06 4.90
N ARG A 122 10.53 -9.87 4.12
CA ARG A 122 10.58 -9.44 2.72
C ARG A 122 9.75 -8.20 2.50
N GLN A 123 10.16 -7.38 1.56
CA GLN A 123 9.32 -6.36 0.95
C GLN A 123 9.58 -6.26 -0.55
N VAL A 124 8.55 -5.87 -1.29
CA VAL A 124 8.66 -5.51 -2.70
C VAL A 124 8.19 -4.07 -2.88
N ARG A 125 9.05 -3.25 -3.47
CA ARG A 125 8.74 -1.86 -3.81
C ARG A 125 8.65 -1.71 -5.33
N ILE A 126 7.60 -1.06 -5.81
CA ILE A 126 7.35 -0.85 -7.23
C ILE A 126 7.14 0.64 -7.46
N GLN A 127 7.82 1.20 -8.44
CA GLN A 127 7.64 2.60 -8.85
C GLN A 127 7.36 2.66 -10.35
N GLY A 128 6.44 3.52 -10.75
CA GLY A 128 6.13 3.64 -12.17
C GLY A 128 5.06 4.67 -12.50
N ARG A 129 4.72 4.72 -13.79
CA ARG A 129 3.62 5.55 -14.31
C ARG A 129 2.29 4.88 -14.04
N VAL A 130 1.25 5.69 -13.95
CA VAL A 130 -0.11 5.21 -13.67
C VAL A 130 -1.02 5.56 -14.84
N GLU A 131 -1.83 4.60 -15.25
CA GLU A 131 -2.86 4.79 -16.27
C GLU A 131 -4.20 4.21 -15.79
N LYS A 132 -5.30 4.75 -16.31
CA LYS A 132 -6.63 4.17 -16.06
C LYS A 132 -6.78 2.90 -16.87
N VAL A 133 -7.26 1.83 -16.27
CA VAL A 133 -7.64 0.62 -17.01
C VAL A 133 -8.90 0.88 -17.84
N SER A 134 -9.15 0.06 -18.84
CA SER A 134 -10.31 0.19 -19.69
C SER A 134 -11.63 0.10 -18.90
N LYS A 135 -12.69 0.71 -19.45
CA LYS A 135 -14.03 0.59 -18.88
C LYS A 135 -14.51 -0.87 -18.85
N ALA A 136 -14.12 -1.66 -19.84
CA ALA A 136 -14.47 -3.09 -19.92
C ALA A 136 -13.81 -3.89 -18.78
N GLU A 137 -12.52 -3.67 -18.50
CA GLU A 137 -11.82 -4.28 -17.35
C GLU A 137 -12.45 -3.85 -16.03
N SER A 138 -12.77 -2.55 -15.89
CA SER A 138 -13.44 -2.03 -14.69
C SER A 138 -14.80 -2.67 -14.49
N LEU A 139 -15.60 -2.83 -15.55
CA LEU A 139 -16.90 -3.47 -15.50
C LEU A 139 -16.79 -4.95 -15.12
N LYS A 140 -15.88 -5.69 -15.75
CA LYS A 140 -15.61 -7.10 -15.45
C LYS A 140 -15.30 -7.32 -13.97
N TYR A 141 -14.39 -6.51 -13.42
CA TYR A 141 -14.07 -6.61 -12.01
C TYR A 141 -15.21 -6.14 -11.10
N PHE A 142 -15.90 -5.03 -11.45
CA PHE A 142 -17.02 -4.53 -10.66
C PHE A 142 -18.12 -5.57 -10.52
N ALA A 143 -18.49 -6.26 -11.62
CA ALA A 143 -19.51 -7.30 -11.62
C ALA A 143 -19.15 -8.51 -10.76
N SER A 144 -17.88 -8.84 -10.63
CA SER A 144 -17.39 -9.95 -9.78
C SER A 144 -17.41 -9.64 -8.27
N ARG A 145 -17.58 -8.36 -7.89
CA ARG A 145 -17.59 -7.96 -6.48
C ARG A 145 -18.88 -8.40 -5.77
N PRO A 146 -18.80 -8.71 -4.46
CA PRO A 146 -20.02 -8.94 -3.68
C PRO A 146 -21.00 -7.74 -3.79
N ARG A 147 -22.30 -8.03 -3.85
CA ARG A 147 -23.34 -7.01 -4.02
C ARG A 147 -23.24 -5.84 -3.03
N GLY A 148 -22.91 -6.13 -1.76
CA GLY A 148 -22.69 -5.09 -0.76
C GLY A 148 -21.54 -4.13 -1.11
N SER A 149 -20.46 -4.66 -1.71
CA SER A 149 -19.32 -3.85 -2.17
C SER A 149 -19.66 -3.03 -3.42
N GLN A 150 -20.53 -3.54 -4.30
CA GLN A 150 -21.04 -2.80 -5.45
C GLN A 150 -21.91 -1.61 -4.99
N LEU A 151 -22.83 -1.84 -4.04
CA LEU A 151 -23.62 -0.78 -3.41
C LEU A 151 -22.75 0.26 -2.72
N GLY A 152 -21.75 -0.18 -1.96
CA GLY A 152 -20.80 0.70 -1.29
C GLY A 152 -20.07 1.65 -2.25
N ALA A 153 -19.79 1.22 -3.47
CA ALA A 153 -19.18 2.06 -4.49
C ALA A 153 -20.10 3.22 -4.94
N TRP A 154 -21.42 3.01 -4.96
CA TRP A 154 -22.40 4.04 -5.27
C TRP A 154 -22.63 5.02 -4.11
N VAL A 155 -22.45 4.57 -2.88
CA VAL A 155 -22.72 5.35 -1.66
C VAL A 155 -21.58 6.30 -1.33
N SER A 156 -20.34 5.82 -1.49
CA SER A 156 -19.16 6.51 -0.97
C SER A 156 -18.66 7.61 -1.91
N GLU A 157 -18.71 8.85 -1.45
CA GLU A 157 -17.93 9.95 -2.00
C GLU A 157 -16.54 9.95 -1.34
N GLN A 158 -15.72 8.97 -1.68
CA GLN A 158 -14.46 8.67 -1.02
C GLN A 158 -13.57 9.91 -0.82
N SER A 159 -13.01 10.06 0.38
CA SER A 159 -12.16 11.18 0.81
C SER A 159 -12.86 12.52 1.00
N LYS A 160 -14.17 12.61 0.88
CA LYS A 160 -14.94 13.81 1.25
C LYS A 160 -15.36 13.75 2.71
N ALA A 161 -15.39 14.92 3.34
CA ALA A 161 -15.93 15.04 4.69
C ALA A 161 -17.42 14.67 4.73
N ILE A 162 -17.84 13.99 5.78
CA ILE A 162 -19.23 13.66 6.05
C ILE A 162 -19.56 14.05 7.48
N THR A 163 -20.74 14.62 7.70
CA THR A 163 -21.12 15.16 9.01
C THR A 163 -21.55 14.09 10.00
N SER A 164 -22.04 12.93 9.52
CA SER A 164 -22.39 11.83 10.42
C SER A 164 -22.39 10.47 9.70
N ARG A 165 -22.20 9.41 10.48
CA ARG A 165 -22.36 8.02 10.01
C ARG A 165 -23.79 7.73 9.57
N GLY A 166 -24.79 8.32 10.23
CA GLY A 166 -26.21 8.15 9.88
C GLY A 166 -26.55 8.57 8.44
N LEU A 167 -25.90 9.62 7.93
CA LEU A 167 -26.06 10.01 6.52
C LEU A 167 -25.52 8.93 5.57
N LEU A 168 -24.43 8.27 5.92
CA LEU A 168 -23.89 7.17 5.13
C LEU A 168 -24.87 5.98 5.12
N GLU A 169 -25.45 5.66 6.26
CA GLU A 169 -26.43 4.58 6.42
C GLU A 169 -27.73 4.87 5.64
N GLN A 170 -28.20 6.12 5.63
CA GLN A 170 -29.32 6.55 4.80
C GLN A 170 -29.03 6.38 3.31
N LYS A 171 -27.86 6.82 2.83
CA LYS A 171 -27.41 6.61 1.44
C LYS A 171 -27.34 5.11 1.09
N VAL A 172 -26.89 4.26 2.00
CA VAL A 172 -26.88 2.79 1.82
C VAL A 172 -28.32 2.27 1.64
N ALA A 173 -29.24 2.70 2.51
CA ALA A 173 -30.64 2.27 2.43
C ALA A 173 -31.32 2.74 1.13
N GLU A 174 -31.01 3.95 0.68
CA GLU A 174 -31.49 4.48 -0.61
C GLU A 174 -30.98 3.66 -1.78
N MET A 175 -29.68 3.36 -1.84
CA MET A 175 -29.09 2.56 -2.92
C MET A 175 -29.60 1.10 -2.90
N LYS A 176 -29.86 0.52 -1.72
CA LYS A 176 -30.49 -0.79 -1.61
C LYS A 176 -31.92 -0.78 -2.21
N ARG A 177 -32.69 0.28 -1.99
CA ARG A 177 -34.04 0.41 -2.61
C ARG A 177 -33.92 0.62 -4.12
N LYS A 178 -33.04 1.52 -4.56
CA LYS A 178 -32.83 1.85 -5.99
C LYS A 178 -32.43 0.62 -6.80
N PHE A 179 -31.56 -0.21 -6.24
CA PHE A 179 -31.07 -1.44 -6.87
C PHE A 179 -31.63 -2.69 -6.17
N SER A 180 -32.89 -2.69 -5.80
CA SER A 180 -33.54 -3.82 -5.10
C SER A 180 -33.56 -5.10 -5.92
N SER A 181 -33.61 -4.99 -7.26
CA SER A 181 -33.62 -6.11 -8.20
C SER A 181 -32.61 -5.83 -9.34
N GLY A 182 -32.16 -6.89 -10.01
CA GLY A 182 -31.27 -6.81 -11.15
C GLY A 182 -29.81 -6.55 -10.80
N GLU A 183 -29.03 -6.26 -11.83
CA GLU A 183 -27.60 -5.96 -11.71
C GLU A 183 -27.39 -4.51 -11.27
N ILE A 184 -26.33 -4.29 -10.49
CA ILE A 184 -25.91 -2.96 -10.09
C ILE A 184 -24.94 -2.45 -11.17
N PRO A 185 -25.25 -1.34 -11.86
CA PRO A 185 -24.39 -0.83 -12.92
C PRO A 185 -23.09 -0.27 -12.35
N LEU A 186 -22.03 -0.29 -13.17
CA LEU A 186 -20.75 0.35 -12.85
C LEU A 186 -20.94 1.87 -12.75
N PRO A 187 -20.62 2.50 -11.59
CA PRO A 187 -20.61 3.96 -11.49
C PRO A 187 -19.56 4.59 -12.42
N SER A 188 -19.86 5.69 -13.08
CA SER A 188 -18.92 6.41 -13.95
C SER A 188 -17.69 6.97 -13.21
N PHE A 189 -17.85 7.17 -11.90
CA PHE A 189 -16.82 7.68 -11.01
C PHE A 189 -16.02 6.57 -10.27
N TRP A 190 -16.08 5.32 -10.75
CA TRP A 190 -15.38 4.19 -10.15
C TRP A 190 -14.69 3.34 -11.22
N GLY A 191 -13.46 2.92 -10.94
CA GLY A 191 -12.71 2.08 -11.88
C GLY A 191 -11.31 1.78 -11.38
N GLY A 192 -10.49 1.22 -12.27
CA GLY A 192 -9.14 0.77 -11.96
C GLY A 192 -8.05 1.70 -12.46
N TYR A 193 -6.93 1.61 -11.76
CA TYR A 193 -5.63 2.16 -12.18
C TYR A 193 -4.63 1.02 -12.31
N ARG A 194 -3.76 1.10 -13.32
CA ARG A 194 -2.60 0.24 -13.52
C ARG A 194 -1.35 1.04 -13.24
N VAL A 195 -0.50 0.54 -12.36
CA VAL A 195 0.87 1.03 -12.20
C VAL A 195 1.74 0.25 -13.17
N VAL A 196 2.22 0.92 -14.21
CA VAL A 196 3.18 0.38 -15.20
C VAL A 196 4.58 0.54 -14.61
N PRO A 197 5.26 -0.57 -14.23
CA PRO A 197 6.49 -0.47 -13.47
C PRO A 197 7.65 0.05 -14.31
N GLU A 198 8.40 0.99 -13.73
CA GLU A 198 9.68 1.49 -14.22
C GLU A 198 10.84 0.94 -13.38
N ARG A 199 10.57 0.68 -12.08
CA ARG A 199 11.50 0.06 -11.12
C ARG A 199 10.78 -0.90 -10.21
N ILE A 200 11.40 -2.05 -9.93
CA ILE A 200 10.90 -3.02 -8.94
C ILE A 200 12.09 -3.44 -8.07
N GLU A 201 12.00 -3.23 -6.76
CA GLU A 201 13.01 -3.66 -5.80
C GLU A 201 12.51 -4.82 -4.96
N PHE A 202 13.30 -5.87 -4.88
CA PHE A 202 13.12 -7.00 -3.96
C PHE A 202 14.12 -6.85 -2.82
N TRP A 203 13.61 -6.79 -1.60
CA TRP A 203 14.38 -6.64 -0.37
C TRP A 203 14.16 -7.84 0.53
N GLN A 204 15.25 -8.44 1.00
CA GLN A 204 15.25 -9.56 1.93
C GLN A 204 16.05 -9.18 3.18
N GLY A 205 15.40 -9.33 4.36
CA GLY A 205 16.04 -9.10 5.64
C GLY A 205 17.19 -10.08 5.91
N ARG A 206 18.31 -9.56 6.45
CA ARG A 206 19.50 -10.33 6.83
C ARG A 206 19.97 -9.91 8.21
N PRO A 207 20.73 -10.79 8.93
CA PRO A 207 21.39 -10.44 10.18
C PRO A 207 22.25 -9.20 10.06
N SER A 208 22.48 -8.53 11.19
CA SER A 208 23.35 -7.35 11.28
C SER A 208 22.97 -6.20 10.34
N ARG A 209 21.72 -6.17 9.85
CA ARG A 209 21.17 -5.19 8.90
C ARG A 209 21.87 -5.17 7.54
N LEU A 210 22.65 -6.20 7.19
CA LEU A 210 23.27 -6.35 5.87
C LEU A 210 22.31 -7.00 4.88
N HIS A 211 21.20 -6.30 4.61
CA HIS A 211 20.09 -6.80 3.83
C HIS A 211 20.43 -6.99 2.35
N ASP A 212 19.86 -8.03 1.73
CA ASP A 212 19.96 -8.21 0.29
C ASP A 212 18.90 -7.37 -0.43
N ARG A 213 19.36 -6.61 -1.41
CA ARG A 213 18.50 -5.71 -2.19
C ARG A 213 18.84 -5.84 -3.67
N PHE A 214 17.85 -6.16 -4.48
CA PHE A 214 17.98 -6.19 -5.93
C PHE A 214 16.91 -5.31 -6.57
N GLU A 215 17.36 -4.39 -7.40
CA GLU A 215 16.50 -3.50 -8.16
C GLU A 215 16.51 -3.88 -9.63
N TYR A 216 15.34 -4.04 -10.20
CA TYR A 216 15.10 -4.14 -11.63
C TYR A 216 14.75 -2.76 -12.15
N VAL A 217 15.47 -2.30 -13.16
CA VAL A 217 15.23 -1.03 -13.84
C VAL A 217 14.78 -1.31 -15.26
N ARG A 218 13.66 -0.71 -15.68
CA ARG A 218 13.11 -0.88 -17.02
C ARG A 218 13.99 -0.21 -18.06
N GLU A 219 14.36 -0.97 -19.06
CA GLU A 219 15.08 -0.48 -20.24
C GLU A 219 14.21 -0.64 -21.49
N ALA A 220 14.71 -0.18 -22.66
CA ALA A 220 13.99 -0.29 -23.92
C ALA A 220 13.67 -1.74 -24.30
N ASP A 221 14.62 -2.66 -24.06
CA ASP A 221 14.55 -4.07 -24.46
C ASP A 221 14.40 -5.05 -23.29
N GLY A 222 13.92 -4.58 -22.13
CA GLY A 222 13.72 -5.48 -20.98
C GLY A 222 14.03 -4.85 -19.63
N TRP A 223 14.77 -5.60 -18.79
CA TRP A 223 15.11 -5.20 -17.44
C TRP A 223 16.60 -5.39 -17.17
N THR A 224 17.22 -4.39 -16.56
CA THR A 224 18.53 -4.54 -15.95
C THR A 224 18.37 -4.79 -14.45
N ILE A 225 19.24 -5.64 -13.90
CA ILE A 225 19.19 -6.05 -12.50
C ILE A 225 20.48 -5.60 -11.82
N GLN A 226 20.36 -4.89 -10.72
CA GLN A 226 21.50 -4.43 -9.94
C GLN A 226 21.30 -4.74 -8.45
N ARG A 227 22.39 -5.09 -7.76
CA ARG A 227 22.39 -5.21 -6.30
C ARG A 227 22.59 -3.82 -5.70
N LEU A 228 21.76 -3.47 -4.73
CA LEU A 228 21.90 -2.24 -3.96
C LEU A 228 22.57 -2.51 -2.61
N GLN A 229 23.25 -1.52 -2.08
CA GLN A 229 23.72 -1.57 -0.68
C GLN A 229 22.52 -1.51 0.28
N PRO A 230 22.63 -2.17 1.45
CA PRO A 230 21.60 -2.16 2.48
C PRO A 230 21.31 -0.78 3.04
#